data_f26c030f8d6a2d793da5772baa13d5ad
#
_entry.id   f26c030f8d6a2d793da5772baa13d5ad
#
_cell.length_a   1.000
_cell.length_b   1.000
_cell.length_c   1.000
_cell.angle_alpha   90.00
_cell.angle_beta   90.00
_cell.angle_gamma   90.00
#
_symmetry.space_group_name_H-M   'P 1'
#
loop_
_entity.id
_entity.type
_entity.pdbx_description
1 polymer ?
#
loop_
_entity_poly.entity_id
_entity_poly.type
_entity_poly.pdbx_seq_one_letter_code
_entity_poly.pdbx_strand_id
1 'polypeptide(L)'
;VKDPRQQGDMGILMAFRESDGEFLWQHANAKLIAGRVHDWPYQGVCSSPLIEDGVAYYVSNRGEVVALDLEGFRDGENDGWVQDESSQNEIDADVIWRFDMLEEVGAFPHNMSNSSPVTHGELIYVSTANGQDESHVNIQSPFAPAIIALNKTTGELIWEDNSVDDRILHGQWASPTVGTIGGVDQVIMGQGDGWIRGYEATTGEKLWEFDTNPKDSVWPRTRNELIATAVVYDDLVYIANGQDPEHGEGVGNMYAIDATKRDDITETGRVWSYTDIRRSISTPAIHEGLIYQPDFSGFLHCIDAKTGEVYWVHDTFAAIWGSPLVVDGRVYLGDEDGDVVVLKTGSELEVIAEMNLGSAVYGTPVPANGALFLNSRNRLFALAAD
;
A
#
# COMPACT_ATOMS: atom_id res chain seq x y z
N VAL A 1 9.62 15.82 -16.76
CA VAL A 1 9.83 17.22 -16.34
C VAL A 1 11.08 17.25 -15.47
N LYS A 2 11.96 18.22 -15.69
CA LYS A 2 13.14 18.40 -14.83
C LYS A 2 13.10 19.85 -14.31
N ASP A 3 12.88 19.98 -13.02
CA ASP A 3 13.16 21.24 -12.34
C ASP A 3 14.67 21.36 -12.13
N PRO A 4 15.34 22.36 -12.70
CA PRO A 4 16.79 22.52 -12.57
C PRO A 4 17.23 22.83 -11.13
N ARG A 5 16.34 23.21 -10.24
CA ARG A 5 16.60 23.41 -8.81
C ARG A 5 16.77 22.09 -8.06
N GLN A 6 16.17 21.00 -8.57
CA GLN A 6 16.21 19.69 -7.96
C GLN A 6 17.28 18.82 -8.65
N GLN A 7 18.25 18.37 -7.89
CA GLN A 7 19.37 17.56 -8.40
C GLN A 7 19.62 16.35 -7.52
N GLY A 8 19.98 15.25 -8.17
CA GLY A 8 20.31 14.00 -7.49
C GLY A 8 19.11 13.08 -7.30
N ASP A 9 19.25 12.18 -6.33
CA ASP A 9 18.23 11.23 -5.92
C ASP A 9 17.28 11.90 -4.91
N MET A 10 16.00 11.92 -5.19
CA MET A 10 14.98 12.58 -4.37
C MET A 10 13.67 11.80 -4.42
N GLY A 11 12.84 11.96 -3.39
CA GLY A 11 11.43 11.58 -3.42
C GLY A 11 10.60 12.74 -3.97
N ILE A 12 9.90 12.54 -5.08
CA ILE A 12 9.13 13.61 -5.72
C ILE A 12 7.72 13.14 -6.01
N LEU A 13 6.72 13.87 -5.47
CA LEU A 13 5.33 13.78 -5.90
C LEU A 13 5.07 14.89 -6.93
N MET A 14 4.43 14.56 -8.06
CA MET A 14 4.16 15.51 -9.15
C MET A 14 2.69 15.52 -9.48
N ALA A 15 2.15 16.72 -9.75
CA ALA A 15 0.81 16.93 -10.28
C ALA A 15 0.86 17.31 -11.76
N PHE A 16 -0.04 16.70 -12.54
CA PHE A 16 -0.21 16.98 -13.97
C PHE A 16 -1.66 17.27 -14.28
N ARG A 17 -1.92 18.16 -15.22
CA ARG A 17 -3.27 18.38 -15.72
C ARG A 17 -3.73 17.15 -16.51
N GLU A 18 -4.87 16.60 -16.13
CA GLU A 18 -5.41 15.38 -16.74
C GLU A 18 -5.66 15.51 -18.25
N SER A 19 -6.16 16.66 -18.69
CA SER A 19 -6.62 16.89 -20.08
C SER A 19 -5.50 16.88 -21.13
N ASP A 20 -4.27 17.24 -20.74
CA ASP A 20 -3.16 17.43 -21.69
C ASP A 20 -1.79 17.00 -21.14
N GLY A 21 -1.71 16.57 -19.88
CA GLY A 21 -0.47 16.18 -19.22
C GLY A 21 0.46 17.34 -18.89
N GLU A 22 -0.03 18.59 -18.87
CA GLU A 22 0.78 19.72 -18.45
C GLU A 22 1.19 19.57 -17.00
N PHE A 23 2.49 19.71 -16.73
CA PHE A 23 3.03 19.73 -15.38
C PHE A 23 2.50 20.95 -14.60
N LEU A 24 1.94 20.71 -13.43
CA LEU A 24 1.39 21.76 -12.58
C LEU A 24 2.35 22.15 -11.47
N TRP A 25 2.65 21.24 -10.57
CA TRP A 25 3.54 21.46 -9.45
C TRP A 25 4.20 20.14 -8.98
N GLN A 26 5.18 20.26 -8.08
CA GLN A 26 5.83 19.13 -7.44
C GLN A 26 6.11 19.40 -5.96
N HIS A 27 6.06 18.33 -5.16
CA HIS A 27 6.64 18.29 -3.81
C HIS A 27 7.90 17.44 -3.85
N ALA A 28 9.06 18.05 -3.60
CA ALA A 28 10.36 17.40 -3.73
C ALA A 28 11.07 17.30 -2.38
N ASN A 29 11.40 16.07 -1.98
CA ASN A 29 12.04 15.74 -0.71
C ASN A 29 13.43 15.17 -0.92
N ALA A 30 14.42 15.72 -0.23
CA ALA A 30 15.77 15.18 -0.23
C ALA A 30 15.80 13.80 0.45
N LYS A 31 16.73 12.93 0.01
CA LYS A 31 16.98 11.65 0.67
C LYS A 31 17.43 11.83 2.11
N LEU A 32 17.04 10.88 2.97
CA LEU A 32 17.52 10.84 4.35
C LEU A 32 19.03 10.55 4.40
N ILE A 33 19.72 11.20 5.35
CA ILE A 33 21.16 11.04 5.53
C ILE A 33 21.54 9.63 5.98
N ALA A 34 20.63 8.94 6.68
CA ALA A 34 20.78 7.55 7.09
C ALA A 34 20.95 6.57 5.92
N GLY A 35 20.60 7.00 4.70
CA GLY A 35 20.79 6.22 3.49
C GLY A 35 19.84 5.02 3.41
N ARG A 36 20.35 3.90 2.85
CA ARG A 36 19.54 2.73 2.47
C ARG A 36 18.62 2.19 3.57
N VAL A 37 19.04 2.22 4.81
CA VAL A 37 18.29 1.65 5.92
C VAL A 37 16.92 2.32 6.13
N HIS A 38 16.78 3.61 5.79
CA HIS A 38 15.52 4.35 5.93
C HIS A 38 14.92 4.82 4.61
N ASP A 39 15.75 4.97 3.57
CA ASP A 39 15.35 5.62 2.34
C ASP A 39 16.16 5.04 1.17
N TRP A 40 15.66 3.95 0.62
CA TRP A 40 16.35 3.18 -0.41
C TRP A 40 16.73 4.05 -1.62
N PRO A 41 17.99 4.01 -2.06
CA PRO A 41 18.44 4.80 -3.19
C PRO A 41 17.61 4.57 -4.46
N TYR A 42 17.24 5.66 -5.10
CA TYR A 42 16.51 5.72 -6.38
C TYR A 42 15.06 5.17 -6.36
N GLN A 43 14.46 4.95 -5.19
CA GLN A 43 13.07 4.51 -5.10
C GLN A 43 12.07 5.69 -5.09
N GLY A 44 12.45 6.81 -4.51
CA GLY A 44 11.57 7.99 -4.46
C GLY A 44 10.39 7.81 -3.49
N VAL A 45 9.21 8.32 -3.88
CA VAL A 45 7.96 8.17 -3.13
C VAL A 45 7.30 6.85 -3.52
N CYS A 46 7.08 5.96 -2.53
CA CYS A 46 6.43 4.66 -2.72
C CYS A 46 4.98 4.62 -2.25
N SER A 47 4.50 5.69 -1.60
CA SER A 47 3.11 5.87 -1.17
C SER A 47 2.23 6.30 -2.35
N SER A 48 1.06 5.72 -2.48
CA SER A 48 0.02 6.24 -3.38
C SER A 48 -0.73 7.38 -2.68
N PRO A 49 -0.85 8.57 -3.30
CA PRO A 49 -1.56 9.67 -2.68
C PRO A 49 -3.07 9.40 -2.63
N LEU A 50 -3.70 9.80 -1.51
CA LEU A 50 -5.14 9.89 -1.35
C LEU A 50 -5.57 11.34 -1.63
N ILE A 51 -6.59 11.51 -2.45
CA ILE A 51 -7.17 12.82 -2.75
C ILE A 51 -8.56 12.92 -2.16
N GLU A 52 -8.78 13.89 -1.27
CA GLU A 52 -10.08 14.15 -0.64
C GLU A 52 -10.26 15.66 -0.39
N ASP A 53 -11.39 16.21 -0.78
CA ASP A 53 -11.81 17.60 -0.51
C ASP A 53 -10.76 18.69 -0.84
N GLY A 54 -10.05 18.53 -1.95
CA GLY A 54 -9.03 19.50 -2.40
C GLY A 54 -7.65 19.28 -1.76
N VAL A 55 -7.48 18.25 -0.95
CA VAL A 55 -6.21 17.93 -0.27
C VAL A 55 -5.65 16.61 -0.78
N ALA A 56 -4.33 16.57 -0.99
CA ALA A 56 -3.58 15.36 -1.29
C ALA A 56 -2.79 14.90 -0.06
N TYR A 57 -3.08 13.69 0.42
CA TYR A 57 -2.38 13.04 1.54
C TYR A 57 -1.45 11.95 1.02
N TYR A 58 -0.22 11.89 1.51
CA TYR A 58 0.71 10.82 1.18
C TYR A 58 1.80 10.67 2.24
N VAL A 59 2.55 9.58 2.19
CA VAL A 59 3.75 9.38 3.01
C VAL A 59 4.99 9.64 2.16
N SER A 60 5.82 10.59 2.59
CA SER A 60 7.05 10.95 1.89
C SER A 60 8.14 9.88 2.08
N ASN A 61 9.16 9.89 1.21
CA ASN A 61 10.35 9.05 1.39
C ASN A 61 11.10 9.30 2.70
N ARG A 62 10.76 10.38 3.40
CA ARG A 62 11.36 10.78 4.68
C ARG A 62 10.62 10.23 5.91
N GLY A 63 9.54 9.45 5.69
CA GLY A 63 8.69 8.99 6.79
C GLY A 63 7.78 10.07 7.36
N GLU A 64 7.44 11.08 6.56
CA GLU A 64 6.49 12.12 6.94
C GLU A 64 5.13 11.85 6.33
N VAL A 65 4.06 11.95 7.10
CA VAL A 65 2.70 12.04 6.57
C VAL A 65 2.48 13.50 6.19
N VAL A 66 2.09 13.74 4.95
CA VAL A 66 2.01 15.10 4.39
C VAL A 66 0.63 15.34 3.80
N ALA A 67 0.04 16.48 4.11
CA ALA A 67 -1.14 17.02 3.45
C ALA A 67 -0.73 18.22 2.59
N LEU A 68 -1.11 18.17 1.31
CA LEU A 68 -0.82 19.21 0.34
C LEU A 68 -2.12 19.81 -0.20
N ASP A 69 -2.13 21.12 -0.40
CA ASP A 69 -3.17 21.73 -1.22
C ASP A 69 -3.05 21.27 -2.68
N LEU A 70 -4.17 20.90 -3.32
CA LEU A 70 -4.17 20.42 -4.70
C LEU A 70 -3.83 21.48 -5.72
N GLU A 71 -4.10 22.75 -5.45
CA GLU A 71 -3.77 23.86 -6.34
C GLU A 71 -2.29 24.26 -6.21
N GLY A 72 -1.65 23.92 -5.07
CA GLY A 72 -0.30 24.35 -4.71
C GLY A 72 -0.22 25.89 -4.73
N PHE A 73 0.95 26.46 -4.83
CA PHE A 73 1.11 27.94 -4.89
C PHE A 73 0.60 28.59 -6.19
N ARG A 74 -0.20 27.89 -7.02
CA ARG A 74 -0.74 28.43 -8.28
C ARG A 74 -1.90 29.39 -8.07
N ASP A 75 -2.62 29.29 -6.97
CA ASP A 75 -3.69 30.23 -6.57
C ASP A 75 -3.15 31.52 -5.93
N GLY A 76 -1.88 31.52 -5.52
CA GLY A 76 -1.19 32.65 -4.90
C GLY A 76 -1.41 32.75 -3.39
N GLU A 77 -1.99 31.72 -2.78
CA GLU A 77 -2.16 31.58 -1.34
C GLU A 77 -1.08 30.64 -0.75
N ASN A 78 -0.89 30.66 0.56
CA ASN A 78 -0.08 29.71 1.31
C ASN A 78 -0.97 29.18 2.42
N ASP A 79 -1.50 27.99 2.22
CA ASP A 79 -2.51 27.39 3.05
C ASP A 79 -1.94 26.64 4.25
N GLY A 80 -2.75 26.45 5.27
CA GLY A 80 -2.46 25.59 6.40
C GLY A 80 -1.46 26.17 7.42
N TRP A 81 -0.77 25.25 8.10
CA TRP A 81 0.08 25.56 9.27
C TRP A 81 1.56 25.74 8.90
N VAL A 82 1.99 25.15 7.80
CA VAL A 82 3.36 25.26 7.31
C VAL A 82 3.47 26.55 6.49
N GLN A 83 4.36 27.46 6.91
CA GLN A 83 4.53 28.78 6.31
C GLN A 83 5.99 29.06 5.93
N ASP A 84 6.87 28.07 6.14
CA ASP A 84 8.32 28.20 6.00
C ASP A 84 8.91 27.34 4.86
N GLU A 85 8.10 27.01 3.85
CA GLU A 85 8.57 26.28 2.68
C GLU A 85 9.74 27.03 2.01
N SER A 86 10.75 26.27 1.66
CA SER A 86 11.99 26.81 1.08
C SER A 86 11.80 27.46 -0.30
N SER A 87 10.68 27.20 -0.95
CA SER A 87 10.30 27.72 -2.24
C SER A 87 8.77 27.77 -2.36
N GLN A 88 8.23 28.88 -2.83
CA GLN A 88 6.81 29.19 -2.93
C GLN A 88 6.50 29.72 -4.35
N ASN A 89 6.86 28.97 -5.39
CA ASN A 89 6.57 29.36 -6.76
C ASN A 89 5.38 28.54 -7.28
N GLU A 90 4.75 29.00 -8.36
CA GLU A 90 3.62 28.34 -9.01
C GLU A 90 3.85 26.85 -9.40
N ILE A 91 5.10 26.37 -9.39
CA ILE A 91 5.47 24.99 -9.69
C ILE A 91 5.85 24.19 -8.44
N ASP A 92 5.67 24.75 -7.25
CA ASP A 92 5.88 24.08 -5.99
C ASP A 92 4.54 23.68 -5.37
N ALA A 93 4.53 22.57 -4.61
CA ALA A 93 3.39 22.18 -3.79
C ALA A 93 3.32 23.07 -2.55
N ASP A 94 2.11 23.34 -2.10
CA ASP A 94 1.81 24.00 -0.82
C ASP A 94 1.51 22.97 0.25
N VAL A 95 2.21 23.02 1.37
CA VAL A 95 2.11 22.05 2.47
C VAL A 95 1.17 22.56 3.54
N ILE A 96 -0.02 21.99 3.64
CA ILE A 96 -0.99 22.34 4.69
C ILE A 96 -0.47 21.94 6.07
N TRP A 97 -0.03 20.68 6.22
CA TRP A 97 0.61 20.16 7.43
C TRP A 97 1.50 18.96 7.10
N ARG A 98 2.41 18.64 8.03
CA ARG A 98 3.23 17.43 8.02
C ARG A 98 3.40 16.87 9.42
N PHE A 99 3.50 15.53 9.51
CA PHE A 99 3.77 14.78 10.72
C PHE A 99 4.99 13.88 10.49
N ASP A 100 6.09 14.14 11.17
CA ASP A 100 7.34 13.37 11.06
C ASP A 100 7.29 12.15 11.98
N MET A 101 7.08 10.95 11.41
CA MET A 101 6.96 9.71 12.18
C MET A 101 8.26 9.31 12.87
N LEU A 102 9.43 9.75 12.38
CA LEU A 102 10.71 9.46 13.01
C LEU A 102 10.88 10.27 14.30
N GLU A 103 10.51 11.54 14.26
CA GLU A 103 10.69 12.46 15.41
C GLU A 103 9.52 12.36 16.40
N GLU A 104 8.27 12.26 15.93
CA GLU A 104 7.09 12.37 16.79
C GLU A 104 6.74 11.05 17.50
N VAL A 105 6.94 9.90 16.83
CA VAL A 105 6.61 8.58 17.40
C VAL A 105 7.82 7.63 17.45
N GLY A 106 9.01 8.12 17.08
CA GLY A 106 10.25 7.34 17.16
C GLY A 106 10.33 6.18 16.19
N ALA A 107 9.59 6.21 15.09
CA ALA A 107 9.64 5.15 14.08
C ALA A 107 11.04 5.02 13.47
N PHE A 108 11.43 3.78 13.18
CA PHE A 108 12.68 3.44 12.51
C PHE A 108 12.33 2.68 11.22
N PRO A 109 12.00 3.38 10.13
CA PRO A 109 11.60 2.72 8.89
C PRO A 109 12.69 1.79 8.36
N HIS A 110 12.30 0.57 7.96
CA HIS A 110 13.21 -0.34 7.28
C HIS A 110 13.11 -0.12 5.78
N ASN A 111 14.22 0.25 5.15
CA ASN A 111 14.40 0.51 3.72
C ASN A 111 13.57 1.69 3.16
N MET A 112 12.30 1.83 3.50
CA MET A 112 11.44 2.86 2.96
C MET A 112 10.16 3.03 3.79
N SER A 113 9.61 4.23 3.75
CA SER A 113 8.24 4.52 4.19
C SER A 113 7.33 4.51 2.96
N ASN A 114 6.42 3.55 2.89
CA ASN A 114 5.64 3.26 1.68
C ASN A 114 4.13 3.19 1.92
N SER A 115 3.65 3.43 3.14
CA SER A 115 2.23 3.36 3.46
C SER A 115 1.41 4.28 2.57
N SER A 116 0.38 3.73 1.94
CA SER A 116 -0.65 4.55 1.29
C SER A 116 -1.72 4.88 2.32
N PRO A 117 -2.02 6.17 2.55
CA PRO A 117 -2.99 6.57 3.56
C PRO A 117 -4.41 6.19 3.17
N VAL A 118 -5.25 5.96 4.18
CA VAL A 118 -6.70 5.79 4.04
C VAL A 118 -7.41 6.65 5.09
N THR A 119 -8.58 7.19 4.74
CA THR A 119 -9.36 8.04 5.65
C THR A 119 -10.66 7.37 6.06
N HIS A 120 -11.14 7.73 7.24
CA HIS A 120 -12.50 7.48 7.72
C HIS A 120 -12.94 8.59 8.66
N GLY A 121 -14.04 9.25 8.33
CA GLY A 121 -14.48 10.44 9.07
C GLY A 121 -13.43 11.54 9.09
N GLU A 122 -13.01 11.96 10.27
CA GLU A 122 -11.99 13.00 10.48
C GLU A 122 -10.57 12.43 10.63
N LEU A 123 -10.39 11.12 10.49
CA LEU A 123 -9.10 10.46 10.71
C LEU A 123 -8.46 9.97 9.43
N ILE A 124 -7.12 9.97 9.42
CA ILE A 124 -6.28 9.37 8.41
C ILE A 124 -5.35 8.35 9.08
N TYR A 125 -5.19 7.20 8.46
CA TYR A 125 -4.41 6.08 9.00
C TYR A 125 -3.25 5.74 8.08
N VAL A 126 -2.10 5.48 8.69
CA VAL A 126 -0.88 5.06 7.98
C VAL A 126 -0.09 4.05 8.81
N SER A 127 0.67 3.20 8.12
CA SER A 127 1.76 2.40 8.71
C SER A 127 3.00 3.27 8.86
N THR A 128 3.76 3.07 9.94
CA THR A 128 4.99 3.82 10.22
C THR A 128 6.22 3.27 9.50
N ALA A 129 6.11 2.09 8.87
CA ALA A 129 7.23 1.34 8.30
C ALA A 129 8.31 0.94 9.32
N ASN A 130 8.03 1.06 10.64
CA ASN A 130 8.96 0.68 11.70
C ASN A 130 9.47 -0.75 11.50
N GLY A 131 10.77 -0.99 11.65
CA GLY A 131 11.34 -2.28 11.34
C GLY A 131 12.74 -2.51 11.88
N GLN A 132 13.44 -3.45 11.23
CA GLN A 132 14.79 -3.86 11.58
C GLN A 132 15.83 -2.83 11.11
N ASP A 133 17.02 -2.90 11.70
CA ASP A 133 18.19 -2.18 11.21
C ASP A 133 18.80 -2.86 9.95
N GLU A 134 19.84 -2.27 9.39
CA GLU A 134 20.53 -2.79 8.20
C GLU A 134 21.11 -4.21 8.39
N SER A 135 21.31 -4.65 9.63
CA SER A 135 21.79 -6.02 9.92
C SER A 135 20.72 -7.09 9.73
N HIS A 136 19.44 -6.71 9.63
CA HIS A 136 18.27 -7.61 9.59
C HIS A 136 18.17 -8.52 10.83
N VAL A 137 18.58 -7.98 11.98
CA VAL A 137 18.58 -8.73 13.26
C VAL A 137 17.95 -7.95 14.40
N ASN A 138 18.17 -6.61 14.45
CA ASN A 138 17.79 -5.82 15.61
C ASN A 138 16.63 -4.88 15.26
N ILE A 139 15.65 -4.78 16.17
CA ILE A 139 14.62 -3.75 16.15
C ILE A 139 15.14 -2.58 16.97
N GLN A 140 15.43 -1.46 16.32
CA GLN A 140 15.99 -0.27 16.98
C GLN A 140 14.95 0.47 17.82
N SER A 141 13.70 0.45 17.38
CA SER A 141 12.59 1.14 18.04
C SER A 141 11.45 0.14 18.37
N PRO A 142 11.64 -0.78 19.35
CA PRO A 142 10.65 -1.81 19.64
C PRO A 142 9.35 -1.26 20.24
N PHE A 143 9.36 -0.01 20.72
CA PHE A 143 8.19 0.64 21.31
C PHE A 143 7.50 1.62 20.35
N ALA A 144 8.06 1.86 19.16
CA ALA A 144 7.42 2.70 18.17
C ALA A 144 6.17 2.00 17.59
N PRO A 145 5.09 2.74 17.32
CA PRO A 145 3.87 2.15 16.78
C PRO A 145 4.07 1.55 15.39
N ALA A 146 3.28 0.53 15.08
CA ALA A 146 3.18 -0.03 13.75
C ALA A 146 2.19 0.74 12.87
N ILE A 147 1.13 1.25 13.49
CA ILE A 147 0.06 2.04 12.86
C ILE A 147 -0.26 3.25 13.71
N ILE A 148 -0.57 4.36 13.05
CA ILE A 148 -1.04 5.61 13.67
C ILE A 148 -2.29 6.12 12.98
N ALA A 149 -3.11 6.84 13.75
CA ALA A 149 -4.21 7.64 13.23
C ALA A 149 -3.99 9.11 13.58
N LEU A 150 -4.09 9.96 12.56
CA LEU A 150 -3.97 11.40 12.71
C LEU A 150 -5.33 12.07 12.41
N ASN A 151 -5.57 13.24 12.93
CA ASN A 151 -6.65 14.08 12.45
C ASN A 151 -6.28 14.60 11.05
N LYS A 152 -7.12 14.33 10.04
CA LYS A 152 -6.83 14.65 8.63
C LYS A 152 -6.72 16.17 8.36
N THR A 153 -7.35 17.00 9.19
CA THR A 153 -7.34 18.47 9.04
C THR A 153 -6.12 19.10 9.72
N THR A 154 -5.72 18.60 10.91
CA THR A 154 -4.68 19.25 11.72
C THR A 154 -3.34 18.51 11.72
N GLY A 155 -3.30 17.23 11.31
CA GLY A 155 -2.12 16.39 11.44
C GLY A 155 -1.83 15.90 12.87
N GLU A 156 -2.69 16.21 13.87
CA GLU A 156 -2.49 15.77 15.25
C GLU A 156 -2.64 14.26 15.40
N LEU A 157 -1.76 13.63 16.17
CA LEU A 157 -1.85 12.23 16.55
C LEU A 157 -3.06 12.00 17.47
N ILE A 158 -3.94 11.09 17.07
CA ILE A 158 -5.16 10.75 17.82
C ILE A 158 -4.99 9.42 18.55
N TRP A 159 -4.51 8.39 17.88
CA TRP A 159 -4.18 7.13 18.51
C TRP A 159 -3.05 6.40 17.75
N GLU A 160 -2.43 5.46 18.43
CA GLU A 160 -1.36 4.63 17.91
C GLU A 160 -1.44 3.21 18.48
N ASP A 161 -0.92 2.21 17.76
CA ASP A 161 -0.83 0.83 18.26
C ASP A 161 0.53 0.21 17.94
N ASN A 162 1.07 -0.51 18.94
CA ASN A 162 2.30 -1.29 18.86
C ASN A 162 2.06 -2.75 19.31
N SER A 163 0.97 -3.38 18.87
CA SER A 163 0.70 -4.79 19.21
C SER A 163 1.72 -5.76 18.59
N VAL A 164 2.51 -5.32 17.63
CA VAL A 164 3.58 -6.12 17.00
C VAL A 164 4.80 -6.26 17.90
N ASP A 165 5.06 -5.27 18.77
CA ASP A 165 6.20 -5.24 19.70
C ASP A 165 7.55 -5.41 18.96
N ASP A 166 8.45 -6.24 19.44
CA ASP A 166 9.76 -6.52 18.82
C ASP A 166 9.74 -7.67 17.78
N ARG A 167 8.56 -8.16 17.43
CA ARG A 167 8.39 -9.30 16.50
C ARG A 167 8.17 -8.86 15.07
N ILE A 168 9.10 -8.12 14.50
CA ILE A 168 9.07 -7.66 13.12
C ILE A 168 10.11 -8.44 12.31
N LEU A 169 9.70 -9.10 11.20
CA LEU A 169 10.61 -9.85 10.35
C LEU A 169 11.53 -8.92 9.56
N HIS A 170 10.99 -7.83 9.02
CA HIS A 170 11.72 -6.81 8.29
C HIS A 170 11.20 -5.42 8.60
N GLY A 171 10.00 -5.08 8.10
CA GLY A 171 9.35 -3.79 8.27
C GLY A 171 7.84 -3.89 8.32
N GLN A 172 7.18 -2.74 8.49
CA GLN A 172 5.74 -2.59 8.48
C GLN A 172 5.32 -1.96 7.15
N TRP A 173 5.19 -2.76 6.09
CA TRP A 173 5.03 -2.23 4.74
C TRP A 173 3.61 -2.32 4.17
N ALA A 174 2.71 -3.08 4.82
CA ALA A 174 1.31 -3.09 4.43
C ALA A 174 0.65 -1.73 4.68
N SER A 175 -0.20 -1.31 3.77
CA SER A 175 -1.07 -0.16 4.01
C SER A 175 -2.31 -0.57 4.78
N PRO A 176 -2.88 0.30 5.64
CA PRO A 176 -4.16 0.03 6.29
C PRO A 176 -5.31 0.04 5.28
N THR A 177 -6.39 -0.66 5.61
CA THR A 177 -7.68 -0.56 4.94
C THR A 177 -8.77 -0.27 5.96
N VAL A 178 -9.88 0.33 5.52
CA VAL A 178 -11.04 0.61 6.38
C VAL A 178 -12.26 -0.09 5.82
N GLY A 179 -13.08 -0.66 6.70
CA GLY A 179 -14.34 -1.26 6.34
C GLY A 179 -15.29 -1.40 7.52
N THR A 180 -16.59 -1.40 7.23
CA THR A 180 -17.62 -1.69 8.25
C THR A 180 -17.87 -3.19 8.28
N ILE A 181 -17.59 -3.85 9.40
CA ILE A 181 -17.73 -5.29 9.58
C ILE A 181 -18.61 -5.55 10.80
N GLY A 182 -19.70 -6.28 10.60
CA GLY A 182 -20.67 -6.51 11.68
C GLY A 182 -21.25 -5.23 12.30
N GLY A 183 -21.32 -4.16 11.53
CA GLY A 183 -21.79 -2.84 11.96
C GLY A 183 -20.77 -2.02 12.76
N VAL A 184 -19.49 -2.40 12.77
CA VAL A 184 -18.40 -1.66 13.41
C VAL A 184 -17.41 -1.21 12.33
N ASP A 185 -17.08 0.07 12.31
CA ASP A 185 -16.06 0.61 11.43
C ASP A 185 -14.67 0.25 11.98
N GLN A 186 -13.91 -0.47 11.17
CA GLN A 186 -12.63 -1.03 11.56
C GLN A 186 -11.54 -0.58 10.63
N VAL A 187 -10.38 -0.29 11.20
CA VAL A 187 -9.11 -0.18 10.48
C VAL A 187 -8.37 -1.50 10.60
N ILE A 188 -7.92 -2.04 9.48
CA ILE A 188 -7.32 -3.36 9.40
C ILE A 188 -5.96 -3.25 8.73
N MET A 189 -4.94 -3.86 9.33
CA MET A 189 -3.58 -3.84 8.79
C MET A 189 -2.87 -5.17 9.02
N GLY A 190 -2.22 -5.67 7.96
CA GLY A 190 -1.23 -6.73 8.04
C GLY A 190 0.08 -6.18 8.61
N GLN A 191 0.79 -6.96 9.41
CA GLN A 191 2.00 -6.49 10.09
C GLN A 191 3.21 -7.40 9.85
N GLY A 192 4.40 -6.89 10.20
CA GLY A 192 5.68 -7.53 9.93
C GLY A 192 5.96 -8.80 10.77
N ASP A 193 5.10 -9.17 11.70
CA ASP A 193 5.13 -10.43 12.44
C ASP A 193 4.29 -11.54 11.77
N GLY A 194 3.61 -11.19 10.66
CA GLY A 194 2.71 -12.08 9.95
C GLY A 194 1.32 -12.20 10.56
N TRP A 195 0.99 -11.32 11.49
CA TRP A 195 -0.37 -11.16 12.01
C TRP A 195 -1.10 -10.05 11.27
N ILE A 196 -2.41 -10.24 11.07
CA ILE A 196 -3.31 -9.18 10.67
C ILE A 196 -4.17 -8.79 11.88
N ARG A 197 -4.35 -7.48 12.07
CA ARG A 197 -5.08 -6.93 13.22
C ARG A 197 -6.14 -5.94 12.76
N GLY A 198 -7.28 -5.97 13.47
CA GLY A 198 -8.38 -5.03 13.27
C GLY A 198 -8.60 -4.19 14.53
N TYR A 199 -8.79 -2.89 14.31
CA TYR A 199 -8.96 -1.89 15.34
C TYR A 199 -10.28 -1.15 15.14
N GLU A 200 -10.94 -0.73 16.23
CA GLU A 200 -12.03 0.24 16.13
C GLU A 200 -11.47 1.54 15.55
N ALA A 201 -12.11 2.05 14.48
CA ALA A 201 -11.54 3.10 13.66
C ALA A 201 -11.27 4.39 14.46
N THR A 202 -12.19 4.78 15.34
CA THR A 202 -12.12 6.06 16.07
C THR A 202 -11.15 6.04 17.25
N THR A 203 -11.10 4.92 17.98
CA THR A 203 -10.38 4.84 19.26
C THR A 203 -9.06 4.11 19.21
N GLY A 204 -8.82 3.30 18.15
CA GLY A 204 -7.67 2.42 18.06
C GLY A 204 -7.74 1.19 18.97
N GLU A 205 -8.90 0.91 19.62
CA GLU A 205 -9.07 -0.32 20.39
C GLU A 205 -8.87 -1.53 19.50
N LYS A 206 -7.89 -2.40 19.84
CA LYS A 206 -7.69 -3.65 19.10
C LYS A 206 -8.86 -4.59 19.34
N LEU A 207 -9.60 -4.89 18.27
CA LEU A 207 -10.78 -5.73 18.31
C LEU A 207 -10.47 -7.21 18.16
N TRP A 208 -9.54 -7.52 17.25
CA TRP A 208 -9.14 -8.88 16.94
C TRP A 208 -7.73 -8.93 16.33
N GLU A 209 -7.17 -10.15 16.36
CA GLU A 209 -5.94 -10.46 15.63
C GLU A 209 -5.99 -11.90 15.10
N PHE A 210 -5.29 -12.14 13.98
CA PHE A 210 -5.24 -13.43 13.30
C PHE A 210 -3.81 -13.71 12.80
N ASP A 211 -3.24 -14.86 13.20
CA ASP A 211 -1.93 -15.33 12.71
C ASP A 211 -2.11 -15.98 11.32
N THR A 212 -1.50 -15.40 10.29
CA THR A 212 -1.54 -15.95 8.93
C THR A 212 -0.50 -17.03 8.68
N ASN A 213 0.33 -17.34 9.65
CA ASN A 213 1.37 -18.35 9.53
C ASN A 213 0.91 -19.72 10.04
N PRO A 214 1.40 -20.82 9.44
CA PRO A 214 1.18 -22.16 9.96
C PRO A 214 1.68 -22.31 11.41
N LYS A 215 0.99 -23.12 12.21
CA LYS A 215 1.34 -23.35 13.62
C LYS A 215 2.75 -23.93 13.85
N ASP A 216 3.28 -24.64 12.89
CA ASP A 216 4.61 -25.23 12.90
C ASP A 216 5.70 -24.30 12.36
N SER A 217 5.32 -23.08 11.97
CA SER A 217 6.28 -22.08 11.55
C SER A 217 7.23 -21.68 12.68
N VAL A 218 8.50 -21.50 12.34
CA VAL A 218 9.59 -21.22 13.28
C VAL A 218 10.11 -19.81 13.07
N TRP A 219 9.99 -18.98 14.11
CA TRP A 219 10.53 -17.63 14.12
C TRP A 219 12.07 -17.59 14.03
N PRO A 220 12.67 -16.72 13.22
CA PRO A 220 12.06 -15.95 12.11
C PRO A 220 12.00 -16.75 10.80
N ARG A 221 12.67 -17.89 10.70
CA ARG A 221 13.10 -18.59 9.49
C ARG A 221 12.00 -19.02 8.53
N THR A 222 10.86 -19.44 9.05
CA THR A 222 9.75 -19.97 8.21
C THR A 222 8.46 -19.16 8.42
N ARG A 223 8.57 -17.98 9.03
CA ARG A 223 7.47 -17.04 9.17
C ARG A 223 7.35 -16.20 7.91
N ASN A 224 6.14 -15.94 7.46
CA ASN A 224 5.80 -14.93 6.48
C ASN A 224 5.37 -13.65 7.19
N GLU A 225 5.57 -12.53 6.56
CA GLU A 225 5.05 -11.23 6.93
C GLU A 225 3.89 -10.84 6.02
N LEU A 226 3.25 -9.73 6.33
CA LEU A 226 2.19 -9.17 5.52
C LEU A 226 2.65 -7.84 4.90
N ILE A 227 2.81 -7.84 3.58
CA ILE A 227 3.17 -6.65 2.79
C ILE A 227 1.95 -6.17 2.01
N ALA A 228 1.12 -7.11 1.53
CA ALA A 228 -0.11 -6.82 0.85
C ALA A 228 -1.11 -6.06 1.76
N THR A 229 -1.91 -5.19 1.18
CA THR A 229 -3.05 -4.57 1.85
C THR A 229 -4.23 -5.55 1.88
N ALA A 230 -4.91 -5.66 3.02
CA ALA A 230 -6.11 -6.46 3.15
C ALA A 230 -7.30 -5.83 2.41
N VAL A 231 -8.24 -6.65 1.97
CA VAL A 231 -9.49 -6.18 1.35
C VAL A 231 -10.68 -6.65 2.18
N VAL A 232 -11.62 -5.75 2.44
CA VAL A 232 -12.90 -6.04 3.08
C VAL A 232 -13.96 -6.25 2.01
N TYR A 233 -14.63 -7.39 2.05
CA TYR A 233 -15.73 -7.70 1.14
C TYR A 233 -16.73 -8.65 1.84
N ASP A 234 -18.02 -8.32 1.83
CA ASP A 234 -19.11 -9.10 2.45
C ASP A 234 -18.83 -9.51 3.91
N ASP A 235 -18.45 -8.54 4.77
CA ASP A 235 -18.07 -8.75 6.18
C ASP A 235 -16.85 -9.65 6.42
N LEU A 236 -16.16 -10.07 5.37
CA LEU A 236 -14.92 -10.83 5.45
C LEU A 236 -13.70 -9.98 5.10
N VAL A 237 -12.56 -10.38 5.65
CA VAL A 237 -11.25 -9.82 5.34
C VAL A 237 -10.45 -10.83 4.53
N TYR A 238 -9.90 -10.38 3.40
CA TYR A 238 -9.09 -11.19 2.50
C TYR A 238 -7.66 -10.68 2.47
N ILE A 239 -6.69 -11.58 2.64
CA ILE A 239 -5.27 -11.25 2.66
C ILE A 239 -4.43 -12.42 2.20
N ALA A 240 -3.37 -12.14 1.43
CA ALA A 240 -2.30 -13.09 1.14
C ALA A 240 -1.03 -12.67 1.87
N ASN A 241 -0.20 -13.64 2.26
CA ASN A 241 1.07 -13.42 2.93
C ASN A 241 2.26 -13.87 2.08
N GLY A 242 3.45 -13.57 2.55
CA GLY A 242 4.73 -14.01 1.99
C GLY A 242 5.87 -13.27 2.65
N GLN A 243 7.09 -13.75 2.43
CA GLN A 243 8.29 -12.99 2.77
C GLN A 243 8.56 -11.95 1.68
N ASP A 244 9.35 -10.93 1.99
CA ASP A 244 9.77 -9.98 0.99
C ASP A 244 10.60 -10.62 -0.15
N PRO A 245 10.72 -9.94 -1.29
CA PRO A 245 11.42 -10.48 -2.47
C PRO A 245 12.88 -10.89 -2.24
N GLU A 246 13.57 -10.32 -1.27
CA GLU A 246 14.96 -10.65 -0.97
C GLU A 246 15.13 -12.07 -0.39
N HIS A 247 14.06 -12.66 0.15
CA HIS A 247 14.07 -14.00 0.77
C HIS A 247 13.77 -15.16 -0.20
N GLY A 248 13.81 -14.92 -1.50
CA GLY A 248 13.62 -15.96 -2.52
C GLY A 248 12.14 -16.33 -2.73
N GLU A 249 11.89 -17.43 -3.44
CA GLU A 249 10.56 -17.95 -3.66
C GLU A 249 10.05 -18.63 -2.39
N GLY A 250 9.09 -18.02 -1.73
CA GLY A 250 8.46 -18.57 -0.53
C GLY A 250 7.10 -19.21 -0.83
N VAL A 251 6.65 -20.06 0.07
CA VAL A 251 5.26 -20.52 0.11
C VAL A 251 4.42 -19.40 0.72
N GLY A 252 3.40 -18.94 0.00
CA GLY A 252 2.40 -18.01 0.51
C GLY A 252 1.17 -18.75 1.03
N ASN A 253 0.31 -18.00 1.67
CA ASN A 253 -1.04 -18.45 2.01
C ASN A 253 -2.01 -17.30 1.79
N MET A 254 -3.22 -17.61 1.36
CA MET A 254 -4.31 -16.67 1.29
C MET A 254 -5.46 -17.09 2.22
N TYR A 255 -6.09 -16.12 2.85
CA TYR A 255 -7.15 -16.33 3.83
C TYR A 255 -8.38 -15.49 3.55
N ALA A 256 -9.55 -16.05 3.86
CA ALA A 256 -10.76 -15.31 4.17
C ALA A 256 -11.03 -15.43 5.68
N ILE A 257 -11.21 -14.27 6.33
CA ILE A 257 -11.29 -14.14 7.78
C ILE A 257 -12.62 -13.49 8.17
N ASP A 258 -13.39 -14.14 9.08
CA ASP A 258 -14.57 -13.58 9.71
C ASP A 258 -14.15 -12.63 10.85
N ALA A 259 -14.01 -11.36 10.52
CA ALA A 259 -13.59 -10.29 11.42
C ALA A 259 -14.74 -9.72 12.28
N THR A 260 -15.90 -10.36 12.32
CA THR A 260 -16.97 -10.04 13.29
C THR A 260 -16.63 -10.54 14.69
N LYS A 261 -15.68 -11.45 14.82
CA LYS A 261 -15.20 -12.05 16.08
C LYS A 261 -14.22 -11.12 16.80
N ARG A 262 -13.85 -11.50 18.03
CA ARG A 262 -12.99 -10.67 18.91
C ARG A 262 -11.85 -11.50 19.50
N ASP A 263 -10.80 -10.81 19.96
CA ASP A 263 -9.56 -11.36 20.52
C ASP A 263 -8.71 -12.11 19.47
N ASP A 264 -8.00 -13.16 19.87
CA ASP A 264 -7.29 -14.03 18.92
C ASP A 264 -8.30 -14.93 18.18
N ILE A 265 -8.52 -14.60 16.91
CA ILE A 265 -9.48 -15.31 16.05
C ILE A 265 -8.80 -16.29 15.08
N THR A 266 -7.53 -16.62 15.26
CA THR A 266 -6.76 -17.50 14.33
C THR A 266 -7.48 -18.80 14.03
N GLU A 267 -8.06 -19.45 15.04
CA GLU A 267 -8.78 -20.70 14.86
C GLU A 267 -10.27 -20.53 14.55
N THR A 268 -10.87 -19.49 15.08
CA THR A 268 -12.32 -19.29 15.02
C THR A 268 -12.77 -18.39 13.88
N GLY A 269 -11.89 -17.50 13.41
CA GLY A 269 -12.16 -16.54 12.33
C GLY A 269 -11.84 -17.08 10.94
N ARG A 270 -11.09 -18.14 10.80
CA ARG A 270 -10.72 -18.67 9.47
C ARG A 270 -11.93 -19.28 8.77
N VAL A 271 -12.41 -18.65 7.72
CA VAL A 271 -13.49 -19.16 6.87
C VAL A 271 -12.92 -20.21 5.90
N TRP A 272 -11.87 -19.85 5.18
CA TRP A 272 -11.09 -20.75 4.35
C TRP A 272 -9.63 -20.29 4.24
N SER A 273 -8.76 -21.15 3.74
CA SER A 273 -7.38 -20.84 3.37
C SER A 273 -7.00 -21.54 2.06
N TYR A 274 -6.21 -20.85 1.26
CA TYR A 274 -5.64 -21.36 0.02
C TYR A 274 -4.12 -21.37 0.14
N THR A 275 -3.49 -22.54 -0.07
CA THR A 275 -2.05 -22.78 0.18
C THR A 275 -1.26 -23.13 -1.07
N ASP A 276 -1.94 -23.32 -2.23
CA ASP A 276 -1.28 -23.52 -3.52
C ASP A 276 -0.98 -22.18 -4.22
N ILE A 277 -0.60 -21.19 -3.43
CA ILE A 277 -0.16 -19.87 -3.86
C ILE A 277 1.26 -19.64 -3.33
N ARG A 278 2.08 -18.96 -4.09
CA ARG A 278 3.37 -18.52 -3.63
C ARG A 278 3.22 -17.22 -2.85
N ARG A 279 4.32 -16.71 -2.25
CA ARG A 279 4.27 -15.44 -1.55
C ARG A 279 3.64 -14.35 -2.41
N SER A 280 2.86 -13.49 -1.79
CA SER A 280 2.26 -12.35 -2.46
C SER A 280 2.51 -11.06 -1.68
N ILE A 281 2.85 -10.01 -2.41
CA ILE A 281 2.96 -8.63 -1.93
C ILE A 281 1.84 -7.76 -2.52
N SER A 282 1.01 -8.35 -3.37
CA SER A 282 -0.06 -7.68 -4.13
C SER A 282 -1.38 -7.72 -3.36
N THR A 283 -2.09 -6.61 -3.36
CA THR A 283 -3.46 -6.53 -2.85
C THR A 283 -4.43 -7.24 -3.81
N PRO A 284 -5.33 -8.11 -3.35
CA PRO A 284 -6.32 -8.75 -4.21
C PRO A 284 -7.34 -7.74 -4.75
N ALA A 285 -7.82 -7.95 -5.96
CA ALA A 285 -9.04 -7.30 -6.43
C ALA A 285 -10.23 -8.26 -6.29
N ILE A 286 -11.36 -7.78 -5.76
CA ILE A 286 -12.56 -8.60 -5.58
C ILE A 286 -13.72 -7.96 -6.34
N HIS A 287 -14.38 -8.74 -7.18
CA HIS A 287 -15.51 -8.28 -7.98
C HIS A 287 -16.53 -9.41 -8.20
N GLU A 288 -17.79 -9.15 -7.89
CA GLU A 288 -18.90 -10.11 -8.05
C GLU A 288 -18.61 -11.51 -7.47
N GLY A 289 -17.98 -11.55 -6.28
CA GLY A 289 -17.65 -12.79 -5.60
C GLY A 289 -16.44 -13.55 -6.13
N LEU A 290 -15.69 -12.96 -7.06
CA LEU A 290 -14.41 -13.48 -7.57
C LEU A 290 -13.25 -12.65 -7.07
N ILE A 291 -12.22 -13.33 -6.61
CA ILE A 291 -10.95 -12.75 -6.18
C ILE A 291 -9.92 -12.96 -7.30
N TYR A 292 -9.22 -11.89 -7.65
CA TYR A 292 -8.07 -11.92 -8.55
C TYR A 292 -6.83 -11.61 -7.71
N GLN A 293 -6.09 -12.66 -7.33
CA GLN A 293 -4.91 -12.58 -6.47
C GLN A 293 -3.64 -12.92 -7.23
N PRO A 294 -2.75 -11.94 -7.46
CA PRO A 294 -1.42 -12.23 -7.98
C PRO A 294 -0.52 -12.83 -6.90
N ASP A 295 0.44 -13.65 -7.32
CA ASP A 295 1.61 -13.95 -6.52
C ASP A 295 2.89 -13.38 -7.15
N PHE A 296 3.94 -13.31 -6.37
CA PHE A 296 5.19 -12.71 -6.80
C PHE A 296 5.91 -13.51 -7.90
N SER A 297 5.61 -14.80 -8.03
CA SER A 297 6.22 -15.67 -9.05
C SER A 297 5.61 -15.50 -10.44
N GLY A 298 4.61 -14.63 -10.61
CA GLY A 298 4.01 -14.32 -11.89
C GLY A 298 2.65 -14.99 -12.15
N PHE A 299 2.05 -15.61 -11.14
CA PHE A 299 0.74 -16.23 -11.32
C PHE A 299 -0.38 -15.34 -10.82
N LEU A 300 -1.43 -15.18 -11.63
CA LEU A 300 -2.70 -14.58 -11.25
C LEU A 300 -3.73 -15.69 -11.02
N HIS A 301 -4.25 -15.77 -9.80
CA HIS A 301 -5.24 -16.76 -9.39
C HIS A 301 -6.64 -16.15 -9.38
N CYS A 302 -7.62 -16.81 -9.99
CA CYS A 302 -9.04 -16.49 -9.84
C CYS A 302 -9.69 -17.47 -8.86
N ILE A 303 -10.23 -16.93 -7.77
CA ILE A 303 -10.68 -17.71 -6.62
C ILE A 303 -12.10 -17.28 -6.26
N ASP A 304 -12.97 -18.23 -5.91
CA ASP A 304 -14.28 -17.95 -5.34
C ASP A 304 -14.14 -17.33 -3.94
N ALA A 305 -14.66 -16.13 -3.75
CA ALA A 305 -14.50 -15.39 -2.50
C ALA A 305 -15.16 -16.11 -1.30
N LYS A 306 -16.25 -16.84 -1.54
CA LYS A 306 -17.02 -17.50 -0.48
C LYS A 306 -16.42 -18.85 -0.07
N THR A 307 -15.87 -19.59 -1.02
CA THR A 307 -15.46 -20.98 -0.80
C THR A 307 -13.95 -21.20 -0.82
N GLY A 308 -13.18 -20.30 -1.44
CA GLY A 308 -11.75 -20.46 -1.68
C GLY A 308 -11.44 -21.44 -2.84
N GLU A 309 -12.46 -21.85 -3.62
CA GLU A 309 -12.25 -22.68 -4.82
C GLU A 309 -11.54 -21.90 -5.91
N VAL A 310 -10.49 -22.47 -6.49
CA VAL A 310 -9.74 -21.87 -7.59
C VAL A 310 -10.38 -22.24 -8.91
N TYR A 311 -10.77 -21.25 -9.69
CA TYR A 311 -11.34 -21.44 -11.01
C TYR A 311 -10.28 -21.59 -12.09
N TRP A 312 -9.27 -20.72 -12.06
CA TRP A 312 -8.15 -20.74 -12.99
C TRP A 312 -6.92 -20.02 -12.42
N VAL A 313 -5.78 -20.32 -13.03
CA VAL A 313 -4.50 -19.66 -12.79
C VAL A 313 -3.90 -19.26 -14.13
N HIS A 314 -3.47 -18.01 -14.27
CA HIS A 314 -2.81 -17.47 -15.45
C HIS A 314 -1.34 -17.14 -15.12
N ASP A 315 -0.41 -17.58 -15.98
CA ASP A 315 1.03 -17.30 -15.85
C ASP A 315 1.40 -16.10 -16.73
N THR A 316 1.94 -15.03 -16.15
CA THR A 316 2.43 -13.84 -16.86
C THR A 316 3.88 -14.00 -17.29
N PHE A 317 4.58 -15.07 -16.85
CA PHE A 317 5.99 -15.37 -17.10
C PHE A 317 7.00 -14.38 -16.52
N ALA A 318 6.56 -13.39 -15.71
CA ALA A 318 7.40 -12.41 -15.06
C ALA A 318 6.86 -12.09 -13.64
N ALA A 319 7.72 -11.58 -12.77
CA ALA A 319 7.34 -11.24 -11.40
C ALA A 319 6.26 -10.13 -11.36
N ILE A 320 5.28 -10.29 -10.48
CA ILE A 320 4.20 -9.32 -10.29
C ILE A 320 4.43 -8.57 -8.97
N TRP A 321 4.65 -7.27 -9.06
CA TRP A 321 4.84 -6.36 -7.93
C TRP A 321 3.57 -5.55 -7.62
N GLY A 322 2.84 -5.19 -8.67
CA GLY A 322 1.63 -4.39 -8.58
C GLY A 322 0.41 -5.22 -8.21
N SER A 323 -0.71 -4.54 -8.05
CA SER A 323 -2.01 -5.15 -7.78
C SER A 323 -2.90 -5.10 -9.02
N PRO A 324 -3.85 -6.03 -9.20
CA PRO A 324 -4.77 -6.00 -10.31
C PRO A 324 -5.82 -4.91 -10.12
N LEU A 325 -6.25 -4.32 -11.22
CA LEU A 325 -7.44 -3.48 -11.29
C LEU A 325 -8.57 -4.26 -11.95
N VAL A 326 -9.75 -4.24 -11.35
CA VAL A 326 -10.97 -4.72 -12.01
C VAL A 326 -11.90 -3.55 -12.31
N VAL A 327 -12.16 -3.31 -13.60
CA VAL A 327 -13.07 -2.27 -14.09
C VAL A 327 -13.71 -2.69 -15.41
N ASP A 328 -14.97 -2.34 -15.62
CA ASP A 328 -15.74 -2.60 -16.86
C ASP A 328 -15.64 -4.05 -17.36
N GLY A 329 -15.75 -5.01 -16.44
CA GLY A 329 -15.72 -6.44 -16.76
C GLY A 329 -14.35 -6.95 -17.20
N ARG A 330 -13.27 -6.23 -16.87
CA ARG A 330 -11.89 -6.58 -17.20
C ARG A 330 -10.98 -6.54 -16.00
N VAL A 331 -9.98 -7.39 -16.00
CA VAL A 331 -8.85 -7.40 -15.06
C VAL A 331 -7.63 -6.89 -15.79
N TYR A 332 -6.98 -5.87 -15.25
CA TYR A 332 -5.73 -5.29 -15.77
C TYR A 332 -4.62 -5.60 -14.79
N LEU A 333 -3.50 -6.11 -15.24
CA LEU A 333 -2.35 -6.45 -14.40
C LEU A 333 -1.05 -6.22 -15.16
N GLY A 334 -0.09 -5.54 -14.51
CA GLY A 334 1.25 -5.32 -15.04
C GLY A 334 2.29 -6.21 -14.37
N ASP A 335 3.42 -6.43 -15.05
CA ASP A 335 4.54 -7.24 -14.55
C ASP A 335 5.91 -6.55 -14.69
N GLU A 336 6.96 -7.24 -14.23
CA GLU A 336 8.33 -6.72 -14.22
C GLU A 336 8.97 -6.62 -15.62
N ASP A 337 8.55 -7.40 -16.58
CA ASP A 337 9.03 -7.33 -17.98
C ASP A 337 8.34 -6.22 -18.77
N GLY A 338 7.34 -5.58 -18.18
CA GLY A 338 6.63 -4.44 -18.75
C GLY A 338 5.39 -4.83 -19.52
N ASP A 339 4.97 -6.07 -19.44
CA ASP A 339 3.73 -6.54 -20.01
C ASP A 339 2.54 -6.11 -19.14
N VAL A 340 1.45 -5.77 -19.81
CA VAL A 340 0.14 -5.56 -19.22
C VAL A 340 -0.82 -6.55 -19.85
N VAL A 341 -1.31 -7.48 -19.05
CA VAL A 341 -2.34 -8.42 -19.46
C VAL A 341 -3.72 -7.85 -19.15
N VAL A 342 -4.66 -8.02 -20.07
CA VAL A 342 -6.07 -7.68 -19.92
C VAL A 342 -6.89 -8.95 -20.05
N LEU A 343 -7.57 -9.32 -18.98
CA LEU A 343 -8.40 -10.52 -18.91
C LEU A 343 -9.87 -10.11 -18.74
N LYS A 344 -10.77 -10.97 -19.19
CA LYS A 344 -12.19 -10.83 -18.88
C LYS A 344 -12.48 -11.29 -17.45
N THR A 345 -13.32 -10.56 -16.72
CA THR A 345 -13.81 -11.05 -15.43
C THR A 345 -14.66 -12.30 -15.61
N GLY A 346 -14.52 -13.27 -14.71
CA GLY A 346 -15.34 -14.50 -14.73
C GLY A 346 -14.59 -15.73 -14.25
N SER A 347 -15.34 -16.85 -14.09
CA SER A 347 -14.81 -18.13 -13.67
C SER A 347 -14.15 -18.94 -14.82
N GLU A 348 -14.16 -18.41 -16.04
CA GLU A 348 -13.46 -18.98 -17.20
C GLU A 348 -12.33 -18.04 -17.62
N LEU A 349 -11.13 -18.59 -17.85
CA LEU A 349 -9.97 -17.81 -18.29
C LEU A 349 -10.14 -17.36 -19.74
N GLU A 350 -10.18 -16.04 -19.95
CA GLU A 350 -10.20 -15.42 -21.28
C GLU A 350 -9.24 -14.24 -21.33
N VAL A 351 -8.15 -14.36 -22.08
CA VAL A 351 -7.20 -13.27 -22.34
C VAL A 351 -7.75 -12.41 -23.47
N ILE A 352 -8.01 -11.14 -23.18
CA ILE A 352 -8.53 -10.15 -24.14
C ILE A 352 -7.39 -9.51 -24.93
N ALA A 353 -6.32 -9.11 -24.21
CA ALA A 353 -5.18 -8.45 -24.82
C ALA A 353 -3.93 -8.59 -23.92
N GLU A 354 -2.77 -8.51 -24.57
CA GLU A 354 -1.47 -8.34 -23.93
C GLU A 354 -0.73 -7.23 -24.67
N MET A 355 -0.05 -6.35 -23.90
CA MET A 355 0.72 -5.25 -24.45
C MET A 355 1.96 -4.99 -23.62
N ASN A 356 3.08 -4.67 -24.25
CA ASN A 356 4.31 -4.30 -23.54
C ASN A 356 4.55 -2.78 -23.57
N LEU A 357 4.74 -2.18 -22.40
CA LEU A 357 4.97 -0.73 -22.23
C LEU A 357 6.44 -0.32 -22.37
N GLY A 358 7.33 -1.26 -22.62
CA GLY A 358 8.76 -1.04 -22.89
C GLY A 358 9.62 -0.84 -21.64
N SER A 359 9.06 -0.97 -20.46
CA SER A 359 9.76 -1.04 -19.17
C SER A 359 8.80 -1.53 -18.09
N ALA A 360 9.34 -2.09 -16.99
CA ALA A 360 8.59 -2.68 -15.89
C ALA A 360 7.37 -1.87 -15.44
N VAL A 361 6.27 -2.57 -15.15
CA VAL A 361 5.01 -2.01 -14.64
C VAL A 361 4.83 -2.49 -13.21
N TYR A 362 5.30 -1.70 -12.26
CA TYR A 362 5.23 -2.01 -10.82
C TYR A 362 3.97 -1.46 -10.14
N GLY A 363 3.29 -0.51 -10.76
CA GLY A 363 2.11 0.14 -10.18
C GLY A 363 0.81 -0.53 -10.59
N THR A 364 -0.20 -0.37 -9.75
CA THR A 364 -1.58 -0.74 -10.07
C THR A 364 -2.16 0.23 -11.11
N PRO A 365 -2.85 -0.24 -12.16
CA PRO A 365 -3.59 0.63 -13.07
C PRO A 365 -4.68 1.42 -12.33
N VAL A 366 -4.92 2.67 -12.71
CA VAL A 366 -5.91 3.55 -12.05
C VAL A 366 -6.93 4.06 -13.05
N PRO A 367 -8.24 3.79 -12.85
CA PRO A 367 -9.30 4.37 -13.67
C PRO A 367 -9.72 5.73 -13.09
N ALA A 368 -9.78 6.76 -13.90
CA ALA A 368 -10.31 8.06 -13.51
C ALA A 368 -10.92 8.79 -14.72
N ASN A 369 -12.04 9.45 -14.52
CA ASN A 369 -12.69 10.37 -15.47
C ASN A 369 -12.81 9.85 -16.93
N GLY A 370 -13.06 8.53 -17.10
CA GLY A 370 -13.19 7.89 -18.41
C GLY A 370 -11.85 7.52 -19.07
N ALA A 371 -10.73 7.67 -18.36
CA ALA A 371 -9.42 7.21 -18.80
C ALA A 371 -8.87 6.12 -17.88
N LEU A 372 -7.96 5.31 -18.41
CA LEU A 372 -7.15 4.36 -17.65
C LEU A 372 -5.71 4.86 -17.62
N PHE A 373 -5.19 5.07 -16.43
CA PHE A 373 -3.81 5.48 -16.21
C PHE A 373 -2.95 4.27 -15.89
N LEU A 374 -1.84 4.13 -16.62
CA LEU A 374 -0.83 3.10 -16.44
C LEU A 374 0.54 3.74 -16.29
N ASN A 375 1.30 3.35 -15.29
CA ASN A 375 2.67 3.80 -15.14
C ASN A 375 3.65 2.66 -15.37
N SER A 376 4.57 2.84 -16.29
CA SER A 376 5.78 2.06 -16.34
C SER A 376 6.90 2.80 -15.59
N ARG A 377 8.02 2.15 -15.37
CA ARG A 377 9.17 2.76 -14.69
C ARG A 377 9.56 4.15 -15.20
N ASN A 378 9.29 4.43 -16.47
CA ASN A 378 9.78 5.64 -17.15
C ASN A 378 8.67 6.54 -17.71
N ARG A 379 7.40 6.10 -17.70
CA ARG A 379 6.32 6.81 -18.39
C ARG A 379 4.99 6.62 -17.68
N LEU A 380 4.20 7.67 -17.70
CA LEU A 380 2.78 7.63 -17.38
C LEU A 380 1.99 7.65 -18.69
N PHE A 381 1.09 6.70 -18.86
CA PHE A 381 0.18 6.59 -20.00
C PHE A 381 -1.24 6.92 -19.54
N ALA A 382 -1.95 7.69 -20.33
CA ALA A 382 -3.38 7.92 -20.19
C ALA A 382 -4.09 7.33 -21.42
N LEU A 383 -4.92 6.32 -21.20
CA LEU A 383 -5.67 5.62 -22.25
C LEU A 383 -7.15 6.00 -22.11
N ALA A 384 -7.69 6.74 -23.07
CA ALA A 384 -9.10 7.06 -23.14
C ALA A 384 -9.80 6.17 -24.18
N ALA A 385 -11.09 5.89 -23.97
CA ALA A 385 -11.91 5.30 -25.02
C ALA A 385 -12.17 6.35 -26.12
N ASP A 386 -12.15 5.89 -27.39
CA ASP A 386 -12.48 6.70 -28.55
C ASP A 386 -13.95 7.15 -28.58
#